data_18d66af06b6ef9092bef306230735b00
#
_entry.id   18d66af06b6ef9092bef306230735b00
#
_cell.length_a   1.000
_cell.length_b   1.000
_cell.length_c   1.000
_cell.angle_alpha   90.00
_cell.angle_beta   90.00
_cell.angle_gamma   90.00
#
_symmetry.space_group_name_H-M   'P 1'
#
loop_
_entity.id
_entity.type
_entity.pdbx_description
1 polymer ?
#
loop_
_entity_poly.entity_id
_entity_poly.type
_entity_poly.pdbx_seq_one_letter_code
_entity_poly.pdbx_strand_id
1 'polypeptide(L)'
;MKKILFITSFILMNLICKADDHIHKDDIDIVLFTSSNKVIFKLVDGTSFQGNILTKKTCPLKQNYHKIFFKNDLITNSLIVMRNNGFTTCKWENLTKI
;
A
#
# COMPACT_ATOMS: atom_id res chain seq x y z
N MET A 1 -38.82 -0.17 -14.63
CA MET A 1 -37.74 -0.08 -15.61
C MET A 1 -36.69 0.94 -15.25
N LYS A 2 -37.06 2.18 -14.94
CA LYS A 2 -36.10 3.21 -14.58
C LYS A 2 -35.28 2.87 -13.33
N LYS A 3 -35.88 2.16 -12.38
CA LYS A 3 -35.22 1.77 -11.14
C LYS A 3 -34.07 0.79 -11.39
N ILE A 4 -34.20 -0.07 -12.38
CA ILE A 4 -33.17 -1.04 -12.73
C ILE A 4 -31.93 -0.33 -13.26
N LEU A 5 -32.11 0.70 -14.05
CA LEU A 5 -31.00 1.48 -14.59
C LEU A 5 -30.20 2.16 -13.48
N PHE A 6 -30.86 2.70 -12.47
CA PHE A 6 -30.18 3.31 -11.34
C PHE A 6 -29.34 2.33 -10.57
N ILE A 7 -29.85 1.13 -10.33
CA ILE A 7 -29.12 0.08 -9.63
C ILE A 7 -27.86 -0.29 -10.38
N THR A 8 -27.95 -0.41 -11.70
CA THR A 8 -26.81 -0.74 -12.55
C THR A 8 -25.72 0.34 -12.44
N SER A 9 -26.10 1.61 -12.43
CA SER A 9 -25.16 2.70 -12.29
C SER A 9 -24.45 2.65 -10.96
N PHE A 10 -25.14 2.32 -9.88
CA PHE A 10 -24.53 2.16 -8.57
C PHE A 10 -23.47 1.08 -8.55
N ILE A 11 -23.72 -0.03 -9.17
CA ILE A 11 -22.76 -1.15 -9.22
C ILE A 11 -21.51 -0.71 -9.96
N LEU A 12 -21.64 0.00 -11.07
CA LEU A 12 -20.50 0.51 -11.82
C LEU A 12 -19.64 1.47 -11.01
N MET A 13 -20.26 2.34 -10.24
CA MET A 13 -19.54 3.28 -9.38
C MET A 13 -18.74 2.56 -8.32
N ASN A 14 -19.28 1.51 -7.73
CA ASN A 14 -18.57 0.71 -6.74
C ASN A 14 -17.34 0.03 -7.33
N LEU A 15 -17.40 -0.43 -8.57
CA LEU A 15 -16.27 -1.02 -9.25
C LEU A 15 -15.15 -0.01 -9.49
N ILE A 16 -15.51 1.22 -9.85
CA ILE A 16 -14.54 2.29 -10.06
C ILE A 16 -13.82 2.62 -8.77
N CYS A 17 -14.51 2.65 -7.63
CA CYS A 17 -13.91 2.95 -6.34
C CYS A 17 -12.86 1.92 -5.92
N LYS A 18 -12.93 0.69 -6.42
CA LYS A 18 -11.95 -0.35 -6.09
C LYS A 18 -10.62 -0.16 -6.80
N ALA A 19 -10.53 0.73 -7.75
CA ALA A 19 -9.30 0.98 -8.49
C ALA A 19 -8.28 1.82 -7.72
N ASP A 20 -8.67 2.39 -6.60
CA ASP A 20 -7.77 3.22 -5.78
C ASP A 20 -6.94 2.34 -4.87
N ASP A 21 -5.69 2.13 -5.25
CA ASP A 21 -4.75 1.30 -4.50
C ASP A 21 -3.72 2.14 -3.76
N HIS A 22 -4.17 3.23 -3.17
CA HIS A 22 -3.27 4.07 -2.40
C HIS A 22 -3.64 4.04 -0.92
N ILE A 23 -2.63 4.25 -0.09
CA ILE A 23 -2.75 4.23 1.36
C ILE A 23 -2.20 5.54 1.91
N HIS A 24 -2.95 6.20 2.79
CA HIS A 24 -2.45 7.37 3.49
C HIS A 24 -1.47 6.96 4.56
N LYS A 25 -0.37 7.70 4.66
CA LYS A 25 0.67 7.44 5.65
C LYS A 25 0.10 7.38 7.08
N ASP A 26 -0.86 8.25 7.39
CA ASP A 26 -1.43 8.32 8.72
C ASP A 26 -2.28 7.11 9.10
N ASP A 27 -2.74 6.34 8.12
CA ASP A 27 -3.51 5.12 8.35
C ASP A 27 -2.61 3.91 8.62
N ILE A 28 -1.31 4.04 8.41
CA ILE A 28 -0.38 2.94 8.56
C ILE A 28 0.07 2.81 10.02
N ASP A 29 -0.08 1.60 10.57
CA ASP A 29 0.49 1.26 11.86
C ASP A 29 1.94 0.82 11.70
N ILE A 30 2.17 -0.17 10.81
CA ILE A 30 3.51 -0.70 10.58
C ILE A 30 3.62 -1.23 9.16
N VAL A 31 4.83 -1.13 8.58
CA VAL A 31 5.17 -1.72 7.28
C VAL A 31 6.24 -2.79 7.51
N LEU A 32 5.95 -3.99 7.04
CA LEU A 32 6.86 -5.14 7.15
C LEU A 32 7.44 -5.47 5.78
N PHE A 33 8.76 -5.59 5.73
CA PHE A 33 9.46 -6.06 4.53
C PHE A 33 9.90 -7.50 4.79
N THR A 34 9.30 -8.46 4.10
CA THR A 34 9.55 -9.87 4.36
C THR A 34 10.76 -10.38 3.59
N SER A 35 11.31 -11.51 4.03
CA SER A 35 12.42 -12.16 3.34
C SER A 35 11.99 -12.80 2.01
N SER A 36 10.69 -12.99 1.80
CA SER A 36 10.13 -13.55 0.56
C SER A 36 9.81 -12.48 -0.48
N ASN A 37 10.38 -11.28 -0.35
CA ASN A 37 10.21 -10.16 -1.27
C ASN A 37 8.78 -9.64 -1.33
N LYS A 38 8.13 -9.59 -0.19
CA LYS A 38 6.80 -9.02 -0.02
C LYS A 38 6.86 -7.83 0.91
N VAL A 39 6.02 -6.82 0.63
CA VAL A 39 5.81 -5.73 1.57
C VAL A 39 4.40 -5.85 2.10
N ILE A 40 4.25 -5.72 3.42
CA ILE A 40 2.95 -5.83 4.08
C ILE A 40 2.68 -4.53 4.85
N PHE A 41 1.56 -3.89 4.53
CA PHE A 41 1.11 -2.68 5.21
C PHE A 41 0.00 -3.06 6.18
N LYS A 42 0.25 -2.88 7.47
CA LYS A 42 -0.77 -3.07 8.50
C LYS A 42 -1.31 -1.72 8.90
N LEU A 43 -2.61 -1.53 8.73
CA LEU A 43 -3.27 -0.28 9.04
C LEU A 43 -3.79 -0.27 10.48
N VAL A 44 -4.03 0.93 10.99
CA VAL A 44 -4.50 1.11 12.37
C VAL A 44 -5.89 0.52 12.61
N ASP A 45 -6.68 0.33 11.54
CA ASP A 45 -8.02 -0.28 11.64
C ASP A 45 -7.99 -1.81 11.59
N GLY A 46 -6.80 -2.42 11.48
CA GLY A 46 -6.65 -3.87 11.38
C GLY A 46 -6.58 -4.41 9.96
N THR A 47 -6.80 -3.57 8.96
CA THR A 47 -6.70 -3.97 7.56
C THR A 47 -5.24 -4.17 7.17
N SER A 48 -4.97 -5.12 6.29
CA SER A 48 -3.63 -5.37 5.77
C SER A 48 -3.62 -5.45 4.26
N PHE A 49 -2.54 -4.94 3.67
CA PHE A 49 -2.29 -5.00 2.23
C PHE A 49 -0.93 -5.62 1.98
N GLN A 50 -0.80 -6.29 0.86
CA GLN A 50 0.45 -6.95 0.48
C GLN A 50 0.81 -6.61 -0.95
N GLY A 51 2.07 -6.31 -1.20
CA GLY A 51 2.61 -6.08 -2.53
C GLY A 51 3.84 -6.94 -2.80
N ASN A 52 4.16 -7.14 -4.07
CA ASN A 52 5.35 -7.89 -4.50
C ASN A 52 6.47 -6.90 -4.77
N ILE A 53 7.59 -7.04 -4.07
CA ILE A 53 8.71 -6.10 -4.16
C ILE A 53 9.42 -6.27 -5.51
N LEU A 54 9.64 -5.14 -6.20
CA LEU A 54 10.35 -5.09 -7.47
C LEU A 54 11.82 -4.72 -7.30
N THR A 55 12.14 -3.87 -6.31
CA THR A 55 13.48 -3.34 -6.09
C THR A 55 14.11 -3.95 -4.85
N LYS A 56 14.50 -5.22 -4.92
CA LYS A 56 15.02 -5.96 -3.77
C LYS A 56 16.27 -5.33 -3.17
N LYS A 57 17.13 -4.73 -4.00
CA LYS A 57 18.41 -4.17 -3.55
C LYS A 57 18.23 -2.92 -2.71
N THR A 58 17.15 -2.17 -2.93
CA THR A 58 16.89 -0.90 -2.23
C THR A 58 15.86 -1.05 -1.13
N CYS A 59 15.12 -2.15 -1.09
CA CYS A 59 14.15 -2.41 -0.03
C CYS A 59 14.84 -3.02 1.19
N PRO A 60 14.51 -2.55 2.40
CA PRO A 60 15.13 -3.07 3.64
C PRO A 60 14.47 -4.37 4.07
N LEU A 61 14.75 -5.46 3.37
CA LEU A 61 14.16 -6.77 3.63
C LEU A 61 14.41 -7.24 5.07
N LYS A 62 13.46 -7.98 5.63
CA LYS A 62 13.48 -8.51 7.00
C LYS A 62 13.39 -7.44 8.07
N GLN A 63 12.91 -6.27 7.72
CA GLN A 63 12.75 -5.15 8.66
C GLN A 63 11.31 -4.65 8.68
N ASN A 64 10.98 -3.91 9.72
CA ASN A 64 9.69 -3.26 9.83
C ASN A 64 9.89 -1.80 10.21
N TYR A 65 8.92 -0.96 9.83
CA TYR A 65 9.00 0.48 10.01
C TYR A 65 7.65 1.05 10.41
N HIS A 66 7.69 2.08 11.22
CA HIS A 66 6.52 2.90 11.52
C HIS A 66 6.44 4.06 10.55
N LYS A 67 5.26 4.69 10.46
CA LYS A 67 5.00 5.77 9.51
C LYS A 67 5.97 6.96 9.59
N ILE A 68 6.58 7.17 10.75
CA ILE A 68 7.52 8.28 10.95
C ILE A 68 8.79 8.16 10.11
N PHE A 69 9.09 6.97 9.61
CA PHE A 69 10.27 6.74 8.77
C PHE A 69 9.98 6.92 7.28
N PHE A 70 8.75 7.27 6.92
CA PHE A 70 8.34 7.38 5.53
C PHE A 70 8.32 8.85 5.11
N LYS A 71 8.88 9.12 3.95
CA LYS A 71 8.83 10.45 3.34
C LYS A 71 7.51 10.70 2.61
N ASN A 72 6.89 9.64 2.09
CA ASN A 72 5.63 9.74 1.35
C ASN A 72 4.46 10.00 2.29
N ASP A 73 3.60 10.95 1.92
CA ASP A 73 2.31 11.13 2.60
C ASP A 73 1.26 10.17 2.06
N LEU A 74 1.31 9.89 0.76
CA LEU A 74 0.41 8.99 0.06
C LEU A 74 1.21 7.88 -0.56
N ILE A 75 0.87 6.63 -0.23
CA ILE A 75 1.63 5.46 -0.66
C ILE A 75 0.84 4.72 -1.72
N THR A 76 1.41 4.60 -2.91
CA THR A 76 0.80 3.92 -4.04
C THR A 76 1.57 2.64 -4.39
N ASN A 77 2.58 2.77 -5.26
CA ASN A 77 3.40 1.63 -5.68
C ASN A 77 4.88 1.79 -5.30
N SER A 78 5.19 2.79 -4.51
CA SER A 78 6.54 3.02 -4.02
C SER A 78 6.52 3.70 -2.66
N LEU A 79 7.58 3.51 -1.92
CA LEU A 79 7.75 4.07 -0.59
C LEU A 79 9.19 4.55 -0.43
N ILE A 80 9.36 5.75 0.10
CA ILE A 80 10.68 6.29 0.42
C ILE A 80 10.87 6.17 1.92
N VAL A 81 11.85 5.38 2.32
CA VAL A 81 12.13 5.06 3.72
C VAL A 81 13.41 5.75 4.15
N MET A 82 13.38 6.36 5.32
CA MET A 82 14.57 6.98 5.93
C MET A 82 15.50 5.90 6.45
N ARG A 83 16.79 6.04 6.13
CA ARG A 83 17.83 5.14 6.62
C ARG A 83 19.00 5.96 7.18
N ASN A 84 19.98 5.28 7.76
CA ASN A 84 21.12 5.94 8.39
C ASN A 84 21.89 6.85 7.43
N ASN A 85 21.94 6.48 6.15
CA ASN A 85 22.68 7.22 5.12
C ASN A 85 21.80 8.10 4.25
N GLY A 86 20.57 8.41 4.67
CA GLY A 86 19.62 9.17 3.89
C GLY A 86 18.37 8.36 3.57
N PHE A 87 17.85 8.52 2.35
CA PHE A 87 16.60 7.86 1.95
C PHE A 87 16.88 6.77 0.93
N THR A 88 16.07 5.72 0.99
CA THR A 88 16.04 4.66 -0.03
C THR A 88 14.61 4.49 -0.54
N THR A 89 14.48 4.11 -1.82
CA THR A 89 13.18 3.92 -2.46
C THR A 89 12.91 2.44 -2.64
N CYS A 90 11.75 2.01 -2.18
CA CYS A 90 11.27 0.65 -2.39
C CYS A 90 10.04 0.67 -3.28
N LYS A 91 10.03 -0.14 -4.34
CA LYS A 91 8.93 -0.24 -5.30
C LYS A 91 8.36 -1.65 -5.29
N TRP A 92 7.06 -1.72 -5.49
CA TRP A 92 6.33 -2.99 -5.55
C TRP A 92 5.22 -2.92 -6.57
N GLU A 93 4.60 -4.07 -6.84
CA GLU A 93 3.44 -4.19 -7.74
C GLU A 93 2.38 -5.06 -7.08
N ASN A 94 1.19 -5.07 -7.68
CA ASN A 94 0.08 -5.93 -7.27
C ASN A 94 -0.29 -5.77 -5.79
N LEU A 95 -0.45 -4.53 -5.35
CA LEU A 95 -0.89 -4.25 -3.98
C LEU A 95 -2.33 -4.76 -3.81
N THR A 96 -2.51 -5.73 -2.93
CA THR A 96 -3.81 -6.37 -2.69
C THR A 96 -4.10 -6.45 -1.21
N LYS A 97 -5.38 -6.35 -0.87
CA LYS A 97 -5.84 -6.53 0.49
C LYS A 97 -5.79 -8.01 0.87
N ILE A 98 -5.25 -8.31 2.03
CA ILE A 98 -5.15 -9.68 2.54
C ILE A 98 -5.94 -9.89 3.82
#